data_3d40253cf69a33b87ada49cdd1271fcf
#
_entry.id   3d40253cf69a33b87ada49cdd1271fcf
#
_cell.length_a   1.000
_cell.length_b   1.000
_cell.length_c   1.000
_cell.angle_alpha   90.00
_cell.angle_beta   90.00
_cell.angle_gamma   90.00
#
_symmetry.space_group_name_H-M   'P 1'
#
loop_
_entity.id
_entity.type
_entity.pdbx_description
1 polymer ?
#
loop_
_entity_poly.entity_id
_entity_poly.type
_entity_poly.pdbx_seq_one_letter_code
_entity_poly.pdbx_strand_id
1 'polypeptide(L)'
;TLLQAITGVNADRLPEEKKPGMTIDLGYAYWPQPDGRVLGFIDVPGHEKFLSNMLAGVGGIDHALLVVACDDGVMAQTREHLAILQLTGNPQLTVALTKADRVDEARIDEVREEVLAALSEYGFRDAALFVTVATEGRGIDALRDHLQQIPSREQASHHRFRLAIDRAFTVKGAGLVVTGTALSGEVNVGDTLWLTGVNKPMRVRGLHAQNQPVEQAHAGQRIALNIAGDAEKDQLNRGDWLLADAPPEPSERIIVSLQTHTPLTQWQPLHIHHAASHITGRVSLLENDLAELVFDSPLWLADNDRLVLRDISARETLAGARVVMLDPPRRGKRKPEYLQWLAALAQARDDKSALDIHLERGAVDLAAFA
;
A
#
# COMPACT_ATOMS: atom_id res chain seq x y z
N THR A 1 4.02 -9.21 20.20
CA THR A 1 4.09 -10.53 20.89
C THR A 1 3.88 -11.70 19.93
N LEU A 2 2.78 -11.68 19.16
CA LEU A 2 2.49 -12.76 18.19
C LEU A 2 3.60 -12.88 17.11
N LEU A 3 4.01 -11.76 16.53
CA LEU A 3 5.03 -11.75 15.50
C LEU A 3 6.36 -12.29 16.02
N GLN A 4 6.74 -11.93 17.24
CA GLN A 4 7.94 -12.45 17.90
C GLN A 4 7.82 -13.96 18.14
N ALA A 5 6.65 -14.47 18.52
CA ALA A 5 6.43 -15.90 18.71
C ALA A 5 6.56 -16.68 17.38
N ILE A 6 6.12 -16.10 16.27
CA ILE A 6 6.21 -16.72 14.95
C ILE A 6 7.63 -16.69 14.41
N THR A 7 8.29 -15.54 14.48
CA THR A 7 9.57 -15.30 13.76
C THR A 7 10.80 -15.33 14.65
N GLY A 8 10.64 -15.17 15.95
CA GLY A 8 11.75 -14.95 16.89
C GLY A 8 12.32 -13.53 16.84
N VAL A 9 11.75 -12.65 16.00
CA VAL A 9 12.22 -11.28 15.81
C VAL A 9 11.21 -10.30 16.41
N ASN A 10 11.72 -9.31 17.15
CA ASN A 10 10.89 -8.24 17.68
C ASN A 10 10.74 -7.12 16.64
N ALA A 11 9.51 -6.87 16.19
CA ALA A 11 9.20 -5.79 15.27
C ALA A 11 9.16 -4.41 15.95
N ASP A 12 9.14 -4.37 17.27
CA ASP A 12 9.32 -3.13 18.01
C ASP A 12 10.69 -2.55 17.70
N ARG A 13 10.72 -1.25 17.57
CA ARG A 13 11.81 -0.61 16.93
C ARG A 13 12.67 0.23 17.83
N LEU A 14 13.46 1.02 17.15
CA LEU A 14 14.44 1.91 17.70
C LEU A 14 13.92 2.65 18.96
N PRO A 15 14.79 2.89 19.98
CA PRO A 15 14.38 3.59 21.20
C PRO A 15 13.72 4.95 20.96
N GLU A 16 14.05 5.61 19.86
CA GLU A 16 13.47 6.91 19.48
C GLU A 16 11.96 6.83 19.24
N GLU A 17 11.46 5.69 18.80
CA GLU A 17 10.03 5.50 18.49
C GLU A 17 9.18 5.30 19.73
N LYS A 18 9.80 5.03 20.87
CA LYS A 18 9.14 4.88 22.15
C LYS A 18 9.06 6.19 22.93
N LYS A 19 9.62 7.27 22.40
CA LYS A 19 9.59 8.58 23.03
C LYS A 19 8.23 9.24 22.87
N PRO A 20 7.67 9.87 23.91
CA PRO A 20 6.42 10.62 23.80
C PRO A 20 6.51 11.72 22.74
N GLY A 21 5.46 11.86 21.94
CA GLY A 21 5.34 12.90 20.93
C GLY A 21 6.00 12.62 19.60
N MET A 22 6.67 11.48 19.43
CA MET A 22 7.18 11.06 18.12
C MET A 22 6.11 10.36 17.30
N THR A 23 6.16 10.56 15.97
CA THR A 23 5.30 9.84 15.03
C THR A 23 5.65 8.36 15.07
N ILE A 24 4.66 7.51 15.32
CA ILE A 24 4.83 6.08 15.26
C ILE A 24 4.91 5.65 13.80
N ASP A 25 6.02 5.05 13.44
CA ASP A 25 6.25 4.52 12.10
C ASP A 25 5.93 3.01 12.06
N LEU A 26 5.95 2.43 10.86
CA LEU A 26 5.67 1.00 10.67
C LEU A 26 6.77 0.13 11.30
N GLY A 27 6.36 -0.99 11.91
CA GLY A 27 7.27 -2.04 12.36
C GLY A 27 7.61 -3.01 11.24
N TYR A 28 8.88 -3.33 11.11
CA TYR A 28 9.33 -4.31 10.12
C TYR A 28 10.06 -5.46 10.80
N ALA A 29 9.74 -6.68 10.40
CA ALA A 29 10.45 -7.88 10.80
C ALA A 29 10.69 -8.76 9.60
N TYR A 30 11.87 -9.34 9.52
CA TYR A 30 12.26 -10.22 8.40
C TYR A 30 12.56 -11.61 8.94
N TRP A 31 11.95 -12.60 8.31
CA TRP A 31 12.05 -13.99 8.73
C TRP A 31 12.67 -14.83 7.59
N PRO A 32 13.98 -15.08 7.63
CA PRO A 32 14.64 -15.91 6.62
C PRO A 32 14.13 -17.35 6.66
N GLN A 33 13.95 -17.93 5.47
CA GLN A 33 13.51 -19.31 5.31
C GLN A 33 14.68 -20.21 4.90
N PRO A 34 14.61 -21.52 5.19
CA PRO A 34 15.68 -22.45 4.82
C PRO A 34 15.94 -22.56 3.31
N ASP A 35 14.94 -22.26 2.48
CA ASP A 35 15.03 -22.27 1.02
C ASP A 35 15.60 -20.98 0.42
N GLY A 36 16.06 -20.06 1.25
CA GLY A 36 16.64 -18.78 0.83
C GLY A 36 15.64 -17.64 0.68
N ARG A 37 14.34 -17.90 0.77
CA ARG A 37 13.32 -16.83 0.79
C ARG A 37 13.40 -16.06 2.10
N VAL A 38 12.94 -14.82 2.07
CA VAL A 38 12.77 -14.01 3.27
C VAL A 38 11.32 -13.54 3.33
N LEU A 39 10.62 -13.90 4.40
CA LEU A 39 9.28 -13.38 4.65
C LEU A 39 9.40 -12.05 5.40
N GLY A 40 8.87 -10.99 4.81
CA GLY A 40 8.83 -9.67 5.42
C GLY A 40 7.48 -9.43 6.07
N PHE A 41 7.49 -8.92 7.29
CA PHE A 41 6.29 -8.51 8.01
C PHE A 41 6.30 -7.03 8.23
N ILE A 42 5.15 -6.39 7.98
CA ILE A 42 4.92 -5.00 8.28
C ILE A 42 3.87 -4.96 9.39
N ASP A 43 4.29 -4.54 10.58
CA ASP A 43 3.37 -4.37 11.72
C ASP A 43 2.77 -2.97 11.62
N VAL A 44 1.48 -2.90 11.29
CA VAL A 44 0.80 -1.62 11.11
C VAL A 44 0.14 -1.17 12.40
N PRO A 45 0.21 0.14 12.73
CA PRO A 45 -0.43 0.66 13.92
C PRO A 45 -1.94 0.58 13.83
N GLY A 46 -2.58 0.12 14.92
CA GLY A 46 -4.03 -0.07 14.97
C GLY A 46 -4.83 1.17 15.30
N HIS A 47 -4.21 2.27 15.69
CA HIS A 47 -4.90 3.47 16.13
C HIS A 47 -5.19 4.42 14.96
N GLU A 48 -6.36 5.04 14.94
CA GLU A 48 -6.79 5.99 13.91
C GLU A 48 -5.78 7.11 13.64
N LYS A 49 -5.07 7.58 14.66
CA LYS A 49 -4.04 8.62 14.53
C LYS A 49 -2.90 8.24 13.59
N PHE A 50 -2.69 6.94 13.38
CA PHE A 50 -1.58 6.43 12.58
C PHE A 50 -2.03 5.83 11.26
N LEU A 51 -3.25 6.15 10.84
CA LEU A 51 -3.85 5.57 9.66
C LEU A 51 -3.06 5.87 8.38
N SER A 52 -2.48 7.05 8.27
CA SER A 52 -1.61 7.39 7.13
C SER A 52 -0.41 6.45 7.03
N ASN A 53 0.20 6.09 8.16
CA ASN A 53 1.30 5.13 8.18
C ASN A 53 0.82 3.72 7.81
N MET A 54 -0.35 3.33 8.28
CA MET A 54 -0.97 2.06 7.91
C MET A 54 -1.22 1.98 6.41
N LEU A 55 -1.81 3.02 5.82
CA LEU A 55 -2.10 3.08 4.39
C LEU A 55 -0.83 3.03 3.54
N ALA A 56 0.24 3.67 3.97
CA ALA A 56 1.54 3.58 3.30
C ALA A 56 2.10 2.15 3.31
N GLY A 57 1.87 1.40 4.40
CA GLY A 57 2.31 0.01 4.51
C GLY A 57 1.47 -0.97 3.70
N VAL A 58 0.17 -0.70 3.57
CA VAL A 58 -0.77 -1.62 2.91
C VAL A 58 -0.57 -1.67 1.39
N GLY A 59 -0.06 -0.63 0.77
CA GLY A 59 0.06 -0.52 -0.69
C GLY A 59 0.95 -1.58 -1.36
N GLY A 60 1.82 -2.28 -0.62
CA GLY A 60 2.71 -3.32 -1.17
C GLY A 60 2.47 -4.70 -0.58
N ILE A 61 1.31 -4.94 0.03
CA ILE A 61 1.05 -6.20 0.75
C ILE A 61 0.46 -7.25 -0.18
N ASP A 62 1.09 -8.43 -0.19
CA ASP A 62 0.59 -9.61 -0.93
C ASP A 62 -0.43 -10.38 -0.10
N HIS A 63 -0.27 -10.41 1.21
CA HIS A 63 -1.06 -11.18 2.14
C HIS A 63 -1.21 -10.43 3.46
N ALA A 64 -2.39 -10.45 4.04
CA ALA A 64 -2.66 -9.80 5.31
C ALA A 64 -2.87 -10.82 6.42
N LEU A 65 -2.31 -10.56 7.59
CA LEU A 65 -2.55 -11.32 8.81
C LEU A 65 -3.42 -10.47 9.75
N LEU A 66 -4.68 -10.84 9.86
CA LEU A 66 -5.62 -10.17 10.76
C LEU A 66 -5.51 -10.77 12.16
N VAL A 67 -5.24 -9.93 13.14
CA VAL A 67 -5.09 -10.35 14.54
C VAL A 67 -6.29 -9.86 15.34
N VAL A 68 -7.00 -10.79 15.99
CA VAL A 68 -8.14 -10.48 16.83
C VAL A 68 -7.96 -11.17 18.18
N ALA A 69 -8.00 -10.40 19.27
CA ALA A 69 -7.90 -10.95 20.60
C ALA A 69 -9.24 -11.57 21.03
N CYS A 70 -9.20 -12.79 21.59
CA CYS A 70 -10.42 -13.51 21.98
C CYS A 70 -11.20 -12.82 23.09
N ASP A 71 -10.54 -12.08 23.97
CA ASP A 71 -11.22 -11.33 25.03
C ASP A 71 -11.98 -10.12 24.47
N ASP A 72 -11.41 -9.40 23.52
CA ASP A 72 -12.01 -8.20 22.91
C ASP A 72 -13.02 -8.53 21.81
N GLY A 73 -12.76 -9.56 21.01
CA GLY A 73 -13.53 -9.87 19.82
C GLY A 73 -13.32 -8.85 18.69
N VAL A 74 -14.25 -8.81 17.75
CA VAL A 74 -14.21 -7.87 16.62
C VAL A 74 -14.53 -6.47 17.13
N MET A 75 -13.59 -5.55 16.92
CA MET A 75 -13.68 -4.15 17.33
C MET A 75 -13.84 -3.22 16.14
N ALA A 76 -14.13 -1.95 16.42
CA ALA A 76 -14.21 -0.91 15.37
C ALA A 76 -12.94 -0.81 14.53
N GLN A 77 -11.77 -0.92 15.17
CA GLN A 77 -10.48 -0.93 14.47
C GLN A 77 -10.33 -2.12 13.52
N THR A 78 -10.82 -3.30 13.94
CA THR A 78 -10.82 -4.50 13.09
C THR A 78 -11.61 -4.25 11.82
N ARG A 79 -12.80 -3.67 11.94
CA ARG A 79 -13.67 -3.33 10.80
C ARG A 79 -13.05 -2.29 9.90
N GLU A 80 -12.43 -1.27 10.46
CA GLU A 80 -11.73 -0.23 9.69
C GLU A 80 -10.58 -0.82 8.88
N HIS A 81 -9.79 -1.70 9.47
CA HIS A 81 -8.71 -2.39 8.78
C HIS A 81 -9.23 -3.27 7.63
N LEU A 82 -10.33 -4.00 7.85
CA LEU A 82 -10.96 -4.82 6.80
C LEU A 82 -11.50 -3.95 5.66
N ALA A 83 -12.11 -2.82 5.99
CA ALA A 83 -12.60 -1.87 5.00
C ALA A 83 -11.46 -1.36 4.10
N ILE A 84 -10.34 -0.97 4.70
CA ILE A 84 -9.17 -0.49 3.96
C ILE A 84 -8.58 -1.60 3.09
N LEU A 85 -8.41 -2.81 3.62
CA LEU A 85 -7.90 -3.94 2.86
C LEU A 85 -8.80 -4.26 1.66
N GLN A 86 -10.11 -4.20 1.83
CA GLN A 86 -11.06 -4.40 0.74
C GLN A 86 -10.86 -3.37 -0.38
N LEU A 87 -10.63 -2.11 -0.02
CA LEU A 87 -10.49 -1.01 -0.97
C LEU A 87 -9.11 -0.94 -1.62
N THR A 88 -8.10 -1.57 -1.03
CA THR A 88 -6.72 -1.52 -1.53
C THR A 88 -6.31 -2.74 -2.36
N GLY A 89 -7.24 -3.53 -2.82
CA GLY A 89 -6.97 -4.65 -3.71
C GLY A 89 -7.38 -6.01 -3.17
N ASN A 90 -8.01 -6.05 -2.02
CA ASN A 90 -8.58 -7.25 -1.42
C ASN A 90 -7.57 -8.41 -1.34
N PRO A 91 -6.46 -8.25 -0.61
CA PRO A 91 -5.42 -9.28 -0.52
C PRO A 91 -5.96 -10.54 0.14
N GLN A 92 -5.27 -11.66 -0.05
CA GLN A 92 -5.58 -12.87 0.70
C GLN A 92 -5.34 -12.66 2.18
N LEU A 93 -6.14 -13.30 3.01
CA LEU A 93 -6.16 -13.06 4.44
C LEU A 93 -5.98 -14.35 5.23
N THR A 94 -5.19 -14.27 6.29
CA THR A 94 -5.10 -15.28 7.35
C THR A 94 -5.51 -14.60 8.65
N VAL A 95 -6.24 -15.31 9.51
CA VAL A 95 -6.68 -14.78 10.80
C VAL A 95 -5.98 -15.52 11.95
N ALA A 96 -5.48 -14.76 12.90
CA ALA A 96 -5.00 -15.28 14.17
C ALA A 96 -5.90 -14.77 15.30
N LEU A 97 -6.59 -15.69 15.97
CA LEU A 97 -7.29 -15.40 17.22
C LEU A 97 -6.29 -15.54 18.36
N THR A 98 -6.00 -14.46 19.04
CA THR A 98 -4.97 -14.42 20.08
C THR A 98 -5.56 -14.43 21.49
N LYS A 99 -4.71 -14.64 22.49
CA LYS A 99 -5.10 -14.61 23.91
C LYS A 99 -6.21 -15.62 24.24
N ALA A 100 -6.18 -16.78 23.59
CA ALA A 100 -7.19 -17.82 23.81
C ALA A 100 -7.18 -18.37 25.23
N ASP A 101 -6.07 -18.25 25.96
CA ASP A 101 -5.93 -18.62 27.37
C ASP A 101 -6.74 -17.75 28.33
N ARG A 102 -7.15 -16.56 27.90
CA ARG A 102 -7.88 -15.60 28.74
C ARG A 102 -9.38 -15.79 28.76
N VAL A 103 -9.88 -16.69 27.92
CA VAL A 103 -11.33 -16.94 27.79
C VAL A 103 -11.61 -18.43 27.71
N ASP A 104 -12.87 -18.81 27.82
CA ASP A 104 -13.32 -20.21 27.69
C ASP A 104 -13.54 -20.57 26.22
N GLU A 105 -13.77 -21.85 25.94
CA GLU A 105 -14.00 -22.34 24.58
C GLU A 105 -15.26 -21.75 23.95
N ALA A 106 -16.29 -21.45 24.76
CA ALA A 106 -17.51 -20.82 24.25
C ALA A 106 -17.24 -19.42 23.71
N ARG A 107 -16.39 -18.66 24.38
CA ARG A 107 -15.99 -17.32 23.91
C ARG A 107 -15.14 -17.40 22.64
N ILE A 108 -14.24 -18.38 22.56
CA ILE A 108 -13.45 -18.59 21.35
C ILE A 108 -14.37 -18.87 20.15
N ASP A 109 -15.35 -19.73 20.31
CA ASP A 109 -16.33 -20.06 19.26
C ASP A 109 -17.15 -18.83 18.85
N GLU A 110 -17.57 -18.03 19.84
CA GLU A 110 -18.30 -16.77 19.60
C GLU A 110 -17.46 -15.77 18.79
N VAL A 111 -16.20 -15.57 19.15
CA VAL A 111 -15.30 -14.67 18.43
C VAL A 111 -15.00 -15.20 17.01
N ARG A 112 -14.85 -16.50 16.85
CA ARG A 112 -14.70 -17.12 15.55
C ARG A 112 -15.87 -16.78 14.63
N GLU A 113 -17.11 -16.91 15.13
CA GLU A 113 -18.30 -16.56 14.36
C GLU A 113 -18.37 -15.06 14.05
N GLU A 114 -18.02 -14.20 15.01
CA GLU A 114 -17.95 -12.76 14.77
C GLU A 114 -16.97 -12.41 13.64
N VAL A 115 -15.80 -13.03 13.66
CA VAL A 115 -14.75 -12.81 12.63
C VAL A 115 -15.22 -13.29 11.27
N LEU A 116 -15.78 -14.49 11.19
CA LEU A 116 -16.27 -15.04 9.91
C LEU A 116 -17.38 -14.16 9.31
N ALA A 117 -18.27 -13.64 10.16
CA ALA A 117 -19.31 -12.72 9.71
C ALA A 117 -18.73 -11.40 9.19
N ALA A 118 -17.74 -10.83 9.89
CA ALA A 118 -17.06 -9.62 9.44
C ALA A 118 -16.30 -9.83 8.14
N LEU A 119 -15.60 -10.95 7.98
CA LEU A 119 -14.90 -11.28 6.74
C LEU A 119 -15.86 -11.40 5.56
N SER A 120 -17.00 -12.05 5.76
CA SER A 120 -18.03 -12.19 4.73
C SER A 120 -18.60 -10.82 4.34
N GLU A 121 -18.84 -9.94 5.31
CA GLU A 121 -19.34 -8.59 5.08
C GLU A 121 -18.41 -7.77 4.18
N TYR A 122 -17.09 -7.92 4.35
CA TYR A 122 -16.08 -7.20 3.56
C TYR A 122 -15.57 -7.99 2.34
N GLY A 123 -16.18 -9.12 2.02
CA GLY A 123 -15.88 -9.87 0.81
C GLY A 123 -14.63 -10.74 0.86
N PHE A 124 -14.12 -11.02 2.05
CA PHE A 124 -13.00 -11.95 2.22
C PHE A 124 -13.52 -13.38 2.35
N ARG A 125 -13.03 -14.27 1.50
CA ARG A 125 -13.44 -15.69 1.46
C ARG A 125 -12.22 -16.59 1.68
N ASP A 126 -12.49 -17.78 2.20
CA ASP A 126 -11.49 -18.85 2.33
C ASP A 126 -10.27 -18.45 3.18
N ALA A 127 -10.47 -17.55 4.14
CA ALA A 127 -9.41 -17.18 5.07
C ALA A 127 -9.15 -18.32 6.07
N ALA A 128 -7.91 -18.74 6.20
CA ALA A 128 -7.51 -19.68 7.23
C ALA A 128 -7.52 -18.99 8.59
N LEU A 129 -8.02 -19.69 9.61
CA LEU A 129 -8.15 -19.15 10.95
C LEU A 129 -7.41 -20.05 11.95
N PHE A 130 -6.58 -19.42 12.82
CA PHE A 130 -5.78 -20.12 13.81
C PHE A 130 -6.05 -19.55 15.20
N VAL A 131 -6.33 -20.44 16.16
CA VAL A 131 -6.47 -20.09 17.55
C VAL A 131 -5.08 -20.17 18.20
N THR A 132 -4.63 -19.09 18.82
CA THR A 132 -3.25 -18.99 19.29
C THR A 132 -3.14 -18.47 20.71
N VAL A 133 -2.10 -18.94 21.41
CA VAL A 133 -1.59 -18.35 22.65
C VAL A 133 -0.09 -18.14 22.48
N ALA A 134 0.32 -16.90 22.20
CA ALA A 134 1.71 -16.58 21.87
C ALA A 134 2.70 -16.91 23.00
N THR A 135 2.28 -16.70 24.25
CA THR A 135 3.13 -16.95 25.42
C THR A 135 3.34 -18.44 25.74
N GLU A 136 2.42 -19.30 25.30
CA GLU A 136 2.47 -20.74 25.55
C GLU A 136 2.84 -21.54 24.31
N GLY A 137 2.89 -20.91 23.14
CA GLY A 137 3.16 -21.55 21.87
C GLY A 137 1.97 -22.29 21.24
N ARG A 138 0.79 -22.26 21.87
CA ARG A 138 -0.42 -22.92 21.33
C ARG A 138 -0.80 -22.33 19.97
N GLY A 139 -0.95 -23.20 18.98
CA GLY A 139 -1.34 -22.82 17.63
C GLY A 139 -0.28 -22.07 16.82
N ILE A 140 0.86 -21.74 17.40
CA ILE A 140 1.92 -20.97 16.75
C ILE A 140 2.58 -21.80 15.63
N ASP A 141 2.87 -23.08 15.86
CA ASP A 141 3.48 -23.94 14.87
C ASP A 141 2.59 -24.10 13.63
N ALA A 142 1.29 -24.29 13.84
CA ALA A 142 0.33 -24.40 12.74
C ALA A 142 0.25 -23.11 11.93
N LEU A 143 0.19 -21.97 12.60
CA LEU A 143 0.18 -20.66 11.94
C LEU A 143 1.49 -20.40 11.19
N ARG A 144 2.63 -20.72 11.80
CA ARG A 144 3.96 -20.59 11.18
C ARG A 144 4.05 -21.42 9.91
N ASP A 145 3.67 -22.69 9.97
CA ASP A 145 3.69 -23.59 8.81
C ASP A 145 2.80 -23.06 7.68
N HIS A 146 1.62 -22.56 8.02
CA HIS A 146 0.70 -21.96 7.04
C HIS A 146 1.33 -20.74 6.36
N LEU A 147 1.95 -19.84 7.12
CA LEU A 147 2.60 -18.64 6.58
C LEU A 147 3.79 -18.99 5.68
N GLN A 148 4.55 -20.03 6.04
CA GLN A 148 5.68 -20.49 5.22
C GLN A 148 5.26 -21.07 3.87
N GLN A 149 4.04 -21.59 3.77
CA GLN A 149 3.51 -22.18 2.55
C GLN A 149 2.81 -21.18 1.62
N ILE A 150 2.66 -19.92 2.04
CA ILE A 150 2.09 -18.89 1.19
C ILE A 150 3.02 -18.65 0.00
N PRO A 151 2.54 -18.83 -1.25
CA PRO A 151 3.38 -18.62 -2.42
C PRO A 151 3.76 -17.15 -2.56
N SER A 152 4.99 -16.90 -3.04
CA SER A 152 5.39 -15.56 -3.40
C SER A 152 4.53 -15.08 -4.57
N ARG A 153 4.01 -13.87 -4.43
CA ARG A 153 3.27 -13.23 -5.52
C ARG A 153 4.24 -12.94 -6.66
N GLU A 154 3.84 -13.21 -7.90
CA GLU A 154 4.56 -12.72 -9.06
C GLU A 154 4.55 -11.20 -9.02
N GLN A 155 5.73 -10.62 -8.97
CA GLN A 155 5.87 -9.17 -8.94
C GLN A 155 5.86 -8.59 -10.36
N ALA A 156 5.38 -7.37 -10.51
CA ALA A 156 5.41 -6.64 -11.78
C ALA A 156 6.84 -6.15 -12.07
N SER A 157 7.79 -7.08 -12.15
CA SER A 157 9.21 -6.77 -12.32
C SER A 157 9.55 -6.22 -13.71
N HIS A 158 8.71 -6.48 -14.69
CA HIS A 158 8.85 -5.97 -16.06
C HIS A 158 8.39 -4.53 -16.24
N HIS A 159 7.71 -3.95 -15.25
CA HIS A 159 7.36 -2.54 -15.26
C HIS A 159 8.53 -1.67 -14.83
N ARG A 160 8.42 -0.36 -15.08
CA ARG A 160 9.43 0.60 -14.64
C ARG A 160 9.49 0.66 -13.12
N PHE A 161 10.69 0.87 -12.60
CA PHE A 161 10.90 0.96 -11.15
C PHE A 161 10.21 2.20 -10.59
N ARG A 162 9.46 1.99 -9.50
CA ARG A 162 8.79 3.05 -8.72
C ARG A 162 8.90 2.72 -7.25
N LEU A 163 9.46 3.64 -6.50
CA LEU A 163 9.54 3.52 -5.04
C LEU A 163 9.00 4.79 -4.39
N ALA A 164 8.02 4.61 -3.51
CA ALA A 164 7.48 5.69 -2.69
C ALA A 164 8.37 5.88 -1.46
N ILE A 165 8.93 7.07 -1.31
CA ILE A 165 9.84 7.38 -0.20
C ILE A 165 9.03 7.68 1.05
N ASP A 166 9.29 6.94 2.13
CA ASP A 166 8.69 7.18 3.42
C ASP A 166 9.66 7.79 4.44
N ARG A 167 10.97 7.58 4.29
CA ARG A 167 11.99 8.16 5.16
C ARG A 167 13.23 8.54 4.34
N ALA A 168 13.89 9.60 4.78
CA ALA A 168 15.21 10.00 4.29
C ALA A 168 16.10 10.36 5.47
N PHE A 169 17.34 9.90 5.44
CA PHE A 169 18.32 10.21 6.51
C PHE A 169 19.73 10.18 5.95
N THR A 170 20.65 10.81 6.70
CA THR A 170 22.05 10.82 6.34
C THR A 170 22.82 9.84 7.21
N VAL A 171 23.61 8.97 6.58
CA VAL A 171 24.48 8.02 7.25
C VAL A 171 25.92 8.51 7.14
N LYS A 172 26.63 8.60 8.28
CA LYS A 172 28.02 9.02 8.31
C LYS A 172 28.87 8.08 7.44
N GLY A 173 29.59 8.65 6.48
CA GLY A 173 30.44 7.91 5.55
C GLY A 173 29.72 7.35 4.32
N ALA A 174 28.40 7.26 4.33
CA ALA A 174 27.62 6.76 3.20
C ALA A 174 26.81 7.87 2.48
N GLY A 175 26.42 8.91 3.20
CA GLY A 175 25.65 10.02 2.64
C GLY A 175 24.14 9.81 2.76
N LEU A 176 23.40 10.22 1.74
CA LEU A 176 21.94 10.20 1.75
C LEU A 176 21.40 8.78 1.53
N VAL A 177 20.51 8.36 2.42
CA VAL A 177 19.78 7.10 2.33
C VAL A 177 18.29 7.38 2.36
N VAL A 178 17.54 6.79 1.44
CA VAL A 178 16.08 6.83 1.42
C VAL A 178 15.53 5.42 1.55
N THR A 179 14.37 5.31 2.17
CA THR A 179 13.68 4.03 2.34
C THR A 179 12.26 4.12 1.81
N GLY A 180 11.74 2.98 1.41
CA GLY A 180 10.35 2.84 0.96
C GLY A 180 10.06 1.45 0.46
N THR A 181 8.82 1.26 0.02
CA THR A 181 8.40 0.02 -0.63
C THR A 181 8.36 0.25 -2.14
N ALA A 182 8.97 -0.66 -2.89
CA ALA A 182 8.91 -0.62 -4.34
C ALA A 182 7.55 -1.10 -4.83
N LEU A 183 6.88 -0.28 -5.63
CA LEU A 183 5.57 -0.60 -6.18
C LEU A 183 5.69 -1.40 -7.47
N SER A 184 6.73 -1.17 -8.26
CA SER A 184 6.93 -1.85 -9.54
C SER A 184 8.41 -1.87 -9.91
N GLY A 185 8.75 -2.75 -10.86
CA GLY A 185 10.06 -2.83 -11.48
C GLY A 185 11.15 -3.42 -10.59
N GLU A 186 12.37 -3.19 -11.02
CA GLU A 186 13.57 -3.62 -10.31
C GLU A 186 14.65 -2.55 -10.40
N VAL A 187 15.58 -2.58 -9.45
CA VAL A 187 16.69 -1.64 -9.36
C VAL A 187 17.97 -2.40 -9.06
N ASN A 188 19.06 -1.97 -9.68
CA ASN A 188 20.39 -2.51 -9.47
C ASN A 188 21.33 -1.44 -8.94
N VAL A 189 22.34 -1.87 -8.18
CA VAL A 189 23.45 -0.98 -7.80
C VAL A 189 24.10 -0.45 -9.08
N GLY A 190 24.32 0.85 -9.12
CA GLY A 190 24.87 1.54 -10.29
C GLY A 190 23.82 2.18 -11.20
N ASP A 191 22.55 1.86 -11.02
CA ASP A 191 21.47 2.48 -11.78
C ASP A 191 21.35 3.97 -11.46
N THR A 192 20.84 4.71 -12.43
CA THR A 192 20.43 6.11 -12.24
C THR A 192 18.93 6.19 -12.15
N LEU A 193 18.44 6.78 -11.07
CA LEU A 193 17.02 6.98 -10.81
C LEU A 193 16.69 8.46 -10.72
N TRP A 194 15.44 8.80 -11.01
CA TRP A 194 14.94 10.16 -10.90
C TRP A 194 14.31 10.39 -9.52
N LEU A 195 14.75 11.44 -8.83
CA LEU A 195 14.23 11.82 -7.51
C LEU A 195 13.29 13.03 -7.67
N THR A 196 12.01 12.85 -7.37
CA THR A 196 10.99 13.89 -7.64
C THR A 196 11.13 15.12 -6.76
N GLY A 197 11.55 14.97 -5.51
CA GLY A 197 11.65 16.11 -4.59
C GLY A 197 12.59 17.20 -5.05
N VAL A 198 13.68 16.85 -5.71
CA VAL A 198 14.66 17.78 -6.28
C VAL A 198 14.62 17.83 -7.80
N ASN A 199 13.88 16.94 -8.44
CA ASN A 199 13.78 16.81 -9.89
C ASN A 199 15.15 16.62 -10.54
N LYS A 200 15.92 15.68 -10.05
CA LYS A 200 17.29 15.39 -10.51
C LYS A 200 17.55 13.89 -10.56
N PRO A 201 18.48 13.45 -11.45
CA PRO A 201 18.94 12.07 -11.44
C PRO A 201 19.84 11.81 -10.23
N MET A 202 19.71 10.61 -9.69
CA MET A 202 20.50 10.12 -8.55
C MET A 202 21.08 8.76 -8.90
N ARG A 203 22.34 8.52 -8.53
CA ARG A 203 22.97 7.23 -8.74
C ARG A 203 22.80 6.34 -7.51
N VAL A 204 22.44 5.09 -7.72
CA VAL A 204 22.33 4.09 -6.66
C VAL A 204 23.72 3.54 -6.34
N ARG A 205 24.22 3.86 -5.14
CA ARG A 205 25.52 3.38 -4.66
C ARG A 205 25.43 2.05 -3.94
N GLY A 206 24.33 1.79 -3.26
CA GLY A 206 24.11 0.58 -2.50
C GLY A 206 22.65 0.35 -2.23
N LEU A 207 22.31 -0.91 -2.01
CA LEU A 207 20.95 -1.36 -1.75
C LEU A 207 20.93 -2.29 -0.54
N HIS A 208 19.90 -2.11 0.29
CA HIS A 208 19.48 -3.12 1.26
C HIS A 208 18.03 -3.47 0.96
N ALA A 209 17.75 -4.74 0.83
CA ALA A 209 16.39 -5.24 0.71
C ALA A 209 16.11 -6.16 1.87
N GLN A 210 14.99 -5.94 2.55
CA GLN A 210 14.61 -6.75 3.70
C GLN A 210 15.75 -6.88 4.75
N ASN A 211 16.41 -5.75 4.98
CA ASN A 211 17.50 -5.62 5.96
C ASN A 211 18.78 -6.41 5.63
N GLN A 212 18.98 -6.76 4.35
CA GLN A 212 20.18 -7.43 3.87
C GLN A 212 20.78 -6.64 2.72
N PRO A 213 22.13 -6.53 2.64
CA PRO A 213 22.78 -5.92 1.49
C PRO A 213 22.55 -6.78 0.24
N VAL A 214 22.19 -6.13 -0.86
CA VAL A 214 21.89 -6.79 -2.13
C VAL A 214 22.44 -5.97 -3.29
N GLU A 215 22.64 -6.61 -4.45
CA GLU A 215 22.99 -5.94 -5.69
C GLU A 215 21.77 -5.56 -6.52
N GLN A 216 20.64 -6.24 -6.29
CA GLN A 216 19.39 -6.01 -7.00
C GLN A 216 18.22 -6.11 -6.02
N ALA A 217 17.23 -5.25 -6.22
CA ALA A 217 15.96 -5.29 -5.50
C ALA A 217 14.80 -5.08 -6.44
N HIS A 218 13.60 -5.50 -6.05
CA HIS A 218 12.44 -5.50 -6.93
C HIS A 218 11.15 -5.13 -6.20
N ALA A 219 10.09 -4.99 -7.00
CA ALA A 219 8.75 -4.68 -6.52
C ALA A 219 8.32 -5.59 -5.35
N GLY A 220 7.59 -5.02 -4.41
CA GLY A 220 7.11 -5.69 -3.20
C GLY A 220 8.10 -5.70 -2.05
N GLN A 221 9.37 -5.43 -2.29
CA GLN A 221 10.38 -5.38 -1.24
C GLN A 221 10.43 -4.00 -0.59
N ARG A 222 10.73 -4.01 0.70
CA ARG A 222 11.14 -2.79 1.39
C ARG A 222 12.62 -2.58 1.15
N ILE A 223 12.95 -1.43 0.60
CA ILE A 223 14.30 -1.14 0.12
C ILE A 223 14.85 0.10 0.82
N ALA A 224 16.11 0.03 1.20
CA ALA A 224 16.92 1.19 1.56
C ALA A 224 17.93 1.43 0.43
N LEU A 225 17.99 2.64 -0.07
CA LEU A 225 18.88 3.02 -1.17
C LEU A 225 19.82 4.11 -0.69
N ASN A 226 21.12 3.83 -0.81
CA ASN A 226 22.13 4.88 -0.71
C ASN A 226 22.26 5.53 -2.08
N ILE A 227 21.89 6.81 -2.17
CA ILE A 227 21.85 7.55 -3.42
C ILE A 227 22.84 8.70 -3.41
N ALA A 228 23.45 8.95 -4.57
CA ALA A 228 24.41 10.01 -4.77
C ALA A 228 23.97 10.96 -5.87
N GLY A 229 24.09 12.24 -5.60
CA GLY A 229 23.74 13.30 -6.53
C GLY A 229 23.61 14.62 -5.79
N ASP A 230 23.10 15.61 -6.50
CA ASP A 230 22.92 16.96 -5.95
C ASP A 230 21.58 17.07 -5.20
N ALA A 231 21.52 16.39 -4.04
CA ALA A 231 20.35 16.43 -3.17
C ALA A 231 20.76 16.30 -1.71
N GLU A 232 20.01 16.95 -0.83
CA GLU A 232 20.16 16.90 0.61
C GLU A 232 18.87 16.39 1.26
N LYS A 233 19.00 15.76 2.42
CA LYS A 233 17.89 15.23 3.21
C LYS A 233 16.73 16.22 3.38
N ASP A 234 17.05 17.48 3.66
CA ASP A 234 16.05 18.52 3.95
C ASP A 234 15.21 18.92 2.73
N GLN A 235 15.63 18.54 1.53
CA GLN A 235 14.91 18.78 0.29
C GLN A 235 13.86 17.69 -0.02
N LEU A 236 13.85 16.63 0.77
CA LEU A 236 12.98 15.46 0.55
C LEU A 236 11.85 15.45 1.56
N ASN A 237 10.67 15.08 1.08
CA ASN A 237 9.47 14.91 1.88
C ASN A 237 8.93 13.48 1.73
N ARG A 238 8.21 13.04 2.76
CA ARG A 238 7.41 11.82 2.64
C ARG A 238 6.43 12.00 1.48
N GLY A 239 6.39 11.02 0.58
CA GLY A 239 5.57 11.11 -0.63
C GLY A 239 6.35 11.48 -1.87
N ASP A 240 7.63 11.80 -1.76
CA ASP A 240 8.53 11.87 -2.93
C ASP A 240 8.81 10.47 -3.48
N TRP A 241 9.31 10.41 -4.69
CA TRP A 241 9.51 9.16 -5.42
C TRP A 241 10.92 9.03 -5.97
N LEU A 242 11.38 7.77 -6.03
CA LEU A 242 12.47 7.35 -6.91
C LEU A 242 11.86 6.59 -8.09
N LEU A 243 12.13 7.06 -9.29
CA LEU A 243 11.56 6.55 -10.53
C LEU A 243 12.67 6.15 -11.51
N ALA A 244 12.39 5.16 -12.37
CA ALA A 244 13.34 4.73 -13.39
C ALA A 244 13.71 5.86 -14.36
N ASP A 245 12.73 6.69 -14.70
CA ASP A 245 12.89 7.79 -15.65
C ASP A 245 12.27 9.07 -15.10
N ALA A 246 12.66 10.21 -15.69
CA ALA A 246 12.01 11.48 -15.40
C ALA A 246 10.52 11.38 -15.74
N PRO A 247 9.62 11.67 -14.77
CA PRO A 247 8.19 11.57 -15.01
C PRO A 247 7.67 12.75 -15.83
N PRO A 248 6.48 12.60 -16.44
CA PRO A 248 5.75 13.78 -16.92
C PRO A 248 5.35 14.66 -15.75
N GLU A 249 4.67 15.77 -16.03
CA GLU A 249 4.16 16.64 -14.98
C GLU A 249 3.28 15.88 -13.99
N PRO A 250 3.33 16.20 -12.69
CA PRO A 250 2.44 15.57 -11.71
C PRO A 250 0.98 15.91 -12.01
N SER A 251 0.09 14.99 -11.63
CA SER A 251 -1.34 15.14 -11.91
C SER A 251 -2.01 16.08 -10.90
N GLU A 252 -2.81 16.99 -11.41
CA GLU A 252 -3.70 17.86 -10.61
C GLU A 252 -5.14 17.34 -10.62
N ARG A 253 -5.51 16.61 -11.66
CA ARG A 253 -6.82 16.00 -11.83
C ARG A 253 -6.69 14.66 -12.52
N ILE A 254 -7.51 13.71 -12.12
CA ILE A 254 -7.53 12.35 -12.69
C ILE A 254 -8.96 11.84 -12.79
N ILE A 255 -9.17 10.85 -13.63
CA ILE A 255 -10.38 10.03 -13.63
C ILE A 255 -10.07 8.73 -12.89
N VAL A 256 -10.99 8.34 -12.01
CA VAL A 256 -10.90 7.10 -11.24
C VAL A 256 -12.16 6.27 -11.40
N SER A 257 -12.00 4.96 -11.18
CA SER A 257 -13.09 4.03 -10.92
C SER A 257 -13.24 3.88 -9.41
N LEU A 258 -14.44 4.09 -8.90
CA LEU A 258 -14.72 4.07 -7.46
C LEU A 258 -15.29 2.74 -6.99
N GLN A 259 -14.86 2.33 -5.81
CA GLN A 259 -15.54 1.32 -5.00
C GLN A 259 -15.91 2.01 -3.68
N THR A 260 -17.20 2.29 -3.47
CA THR A 260 -17.67 3.07 -2.33
C THR A 260 -18.21 2.19 -1.21
N HIS A 261 -17.89 2.55 0.02
CA HIS A 261 -18.58 2.04 1.22
C HIS A 261 -19.71 2.98 1.63
N THR A 262 -19.46 4.28 1.50
CA THR A 262 -20.42 5.33 1.81
C THR A 262 -20.63 6.16 0.54
N PRO A 263 -21.88 6.46 0.14
CA PRO A 263 -22.12 7.30 -1.03
C PRO A 263 -21.42 8.65 -0.91
N LEU A 264 -20.79 9.07 -2.00
CA LEU A 264 -20.13 10.36 -2.11
C LEU A 264 -21.09 11.38 -2.70
N THR A 265 -20.91 12.64 -2.34
CA THR A 265 -21.67 13.77 -2.91
C THR A 265 -20.79 14.58 -3.85
N GLN A 266 -21.44 15.30 -4.76
CA GLN A 266 -20.73 16.14 -5.74
C GLN A 266 -19.91 17.21 -5.03
N TRP A 267 -18.63 17.33 -5.42
CA TRP A 267 -17.65 18.28 -4.87
C TRP A 267 -17.33 18.09 -3.38
N GLN A 268 -17.59 16.90 -2.88
CA GLN A 268 -17.26 16.56 -1.49
C GLN A 268 -15.75 16.71 -1.26
N PRO A 269 -15.34 17.41 -0.18
CA PRO A 269 -13.93 17.46 0.20
C PRO A 269 -13.49 16.14 0.84
N LEU A 270 -12.29 15.71 0.52
CA LEU A 270 -11.76 14.41 0.91
C LEU A 270 -10.29 14.51 1.32
N HIS A 271 -9.89 13.63 2.23
CA HIS A 271 -8.50 13.21 2.35
C HIS A 271 -8.23 12.11 1.32
N ILE A 272 -7.11 12.23 0.61
CA ILE A 272 -6.70 11.32 -0.44
C ILE A 272 -5.34 10.72 -0.08
N HIS A 273 -5.30 9.40 0.05
CA HIS A 273 -4.10 8.66 0.38
C HIS A 273 -3.63 7.86 -0.83
N HIS A 274 -2.37 8.01 -1.18
CA HIS A 274 -1.71 7.27 -2.24
C HIS A 274 -0.28 6.93 -1.81
N ALA A 275 0.04 5.64 -1.66
CA ALA A 275 1.34 5.18 -1.19
C ALA A 275 1.74 5.93 0.10
N ALA A 276 2.88 6.62 0.10
CA ALA A 276 3.32 7.42 1.25
C ALA A 276 2.74 8.84 1.26
N SER A 277 1.97 9.22 0.23
CA SER A 277 1.41 10.57 0.07
C SER A 277 0.03 10.69 0.72
N HIS A 278 -0.21 11.84 1.31
CA HIS A 278 -1.51 12.20 1.87
C HIS A 278 -1.81 13.67 1.53
N ILE A 279 -2.85 13.90 0.77
CA ILE A 279 -3.29 15.24 0.36
C ILE A 279 -4.79 15.38 0.57
N THR A 280 -5.29 16.58 0.33
CA THR A 280 -6.73 16.84 0.24
C THR A 280 -7.13 17.12 -1.20
N GLY A 281 -8.41 16.99 -1.47
CA GLY A 281 -8.98 17.26 -2.78
C GLY A 281 -10.50 17.16 -2.75
N ARG A 282 -11.11 17.15 -3.94
CA ARG A 282 -12.55 17.05 -4.11
C ARG A 282 -12.89 16.05 -5.19
N VAL A 283 -14.10 15.50 -5.10
CA VAL A 283 -14.62 14.53 -6.06
C VAL A 283 -15.75 15.14 -6.88
N SER A 284 -15.70 14.94 -8.20
CA SER A 284 -16.80 15.22 -9.12
C SER A 284 -17.31 13.89 -9.68
N LEU A 285 -18.50 13.50 -9.31
CA LEU A 285 -19.08 12.21 -9.71
C LEU A 285 -19.48 12.22 -11.18
N LEU A 286 -19.16 11.14 -11.87
CA LEU A 286 -19.56 10.81 -13.23
C LEU A 286 -20.47 9.57 -13.17
N GLU A 287 -20.89 9.07 -14.33
CA GLU A 287 -21.69 7.85 -14.41
C GLU A 287 -20.83 6.59 -14.27
N ASN A 288 -21.47 5.44 -13.99
CA ASN A 288 -20.85 4.10 -13.97
C ASN A 288 -19.70 3.96 -12.96
N ASP A 289 -19.86 4.49 -11.75
CA ASP A 289 -18.85 4.48 -10.69
C ASP A 289 -17.54 5.18 -11.10
N LEU A 290 -17.60 6.03 -12.09
CA LEU A 290 -16.49 6.89 -12.47
C LEU A 290 -16.57 8.23 -11.77
N ALA A 291 -15.43 8.82 -11.49
CA ALA A 291 -15.34 10.14 -10.91
C ALA A 291 -14.08 10.86 -11.33
N GLU A 292 -14.11 12.18 -11.28
CA GLU A 292 -12.91 13.00 -11.38
C GLU A 292 -12.49 13.40 -9.98
N LEU A 293 -11.21 13.19 -9.65
CA LEU A 293 -10.60 13.75 -8.46
C LEU A 293 -9.79 14.99 -8.82
N VAL A 294 -10.02 16.06 -8.09
CA VAL A 294 -9.30 17.33 -8.23
C VAL A 294 -8.45 17.51 -6.97
N PHE A 295 -7.15 17.57 -7.12
CA PHE A 295 -6.21 17.62 -6.00
C PHE A 295 -5.86 19.05 -5.62
N ASP A 296 -5.71 19.29 -4.32
CA ASP A 296 -5.20 20.58 -3.79
C ASP A 296 -3.69 20.72 -3.99
N SER A 297 -2.98 19.58 -4.08
CA SER A 297 -1.55 19.51 -4.38
C SER A 297 -1.30 18.44 -5.43
N PRO A 298 -0.41 18.64 -6.40
CA PRO A 298 -0.14 17.64 -7.43
C PRO A 298 0.38 16.31 -6.86
N LEU A 299 0.01 15.21 -7.51
CA LEU A 299 0.47 13.86 -7.18
C LEU A 299 1.18 13.20 -8.38
N TRP A 300 2.23 12.46 -8.08
CA TRP A 300 2.89 11.58 -9.03
C TRP A 300 2.17 10.24 -9.08
N LEU A 301 1.40 9.99 -10.14
CA LEU A 301 0.55 8.81 -10.28
C LEU A 301 0.87 8.07 -11.57
N ALA A 302 0.53 6.79 -11.60
CA ALA A 302 0.52 5.96 -12.80
C ALA A 302 -0.87 5.35 -13.00
N ASP A 303 -1.15 4.88 -14.21
CA ASP A 303 -2.39 4.17 -14.49
C ASP A 303 -2.53 2.95 -13.58
N ASN A 304 -3.74 2.66 -13.17
CA ASN A 304 -4.12 1.59 -12.25
C ASN A 304 -3.63 1.75 -10.81
N ASP A 305 -2.97 2.85 -10.47
CA ASP A 305 -2.66 3.14 -9.06
C ASP A 305 -3.93 3.20 -8.22
N ARG A 306 -3.83 2.77 -6.98
CA ARG A 306 -4.94 2.76 -6.04
C ARG A 306 -4.79 3.86 -5.01
N LEU A 307 -5.92 4.52 -4.73
CA LEU A 307 -6.03 5.56 -3.72
C LEU A 307 -7.11 5.18 -2.73
N VAL A 308 -7.00 5.70 -1.52
CA VAL A 308 -8.03 5.57 -0.49
C VAL A 308 -8.56 6.96 -0.17
N LEU A 309 -9.89 7.09 -0.18
CA LEU A 309 -10.59 8.35 0.05
C LEU A 309 -11.26 8.30 1.42
N ARG A 310 -10.96 9.30 2.25
CA ARG A 310 -11.53 9.44 3.59
C ARG A 310 -12.25 10.77 3.72
N ASP A 311 -13.22 10.84 4.61
CA ASP A 311 -13.93 12.09 4.88
C ASP A 311 -12.97 13.15 5.45
N ILE A 312 -13.33 14.42 5.31
CA ILE A 312 -12.44 15.52 5.69
C ILE A 312 -12.17 15.57 7.20
N SER A 313 -13.03 14.99 8.02
CA SER A 313 -12.79 14.82 9.45
C SER A 313 -11.82 13.68 9.76
N ALA A 314 -11.44 12.88 8.75
CA ALA A 314 -10.59 11.70 8.85
C ALA A 314 -11.10 10.60 9.79
N ARG A 315 -12.41 10.53 10.00
CA ARG A 315 -13.04 9.54 10.87
C ARG A 315 -13.50 8.28 10.14
N GLU A 316 -13.77 8.39 8.85
CA GLU A 316 -14.36 7.31 8.06
C GLU A 316 -13.65 7.16 6.71
N THR A 317 -13.36 5.91 6.33
CA THR A 317 -12.92 5.56 4.98
C THR A 317 -14.17 5.42 4.11
N LEU A 318 -14.28 6.26 3.09
CA LEU A 318 -15.47 6.35 2.26
C LEU A 318 -15.39 5.47 1.02
N ALA A 319 -14.23 5.42 0.38
CA ALA A 319 -14.09 4.73 -0.90
C ALA A 319 -12.64 4.37 -1.21
N GLY A 320 -12.48 3.37 -2.06
CA GLY A 320 -11.26 3.11 -2.82
C GLY A 320 -11.41 3.66 -4.22
N ALA A 321 -10.31 4.06 -4.81
CA ALA A 321 -10.26 4.57 -6.18
C ALA A 321 -9.10 3.94 -6.92
N ARG A 322 -9.31 3.66 -8.21
CA ARG A 322 -8.26 3.18 -9.10
C ARG A 322 -8.14 4.15 -10.27
N VAL A 323 -6.92 4.57 -10.56
CA VAL A 323 -6.66 5.51 -11.66
C VAL A 323 -7.04 4.89 -13.00
N VAL A 324 -7.91 5.56 -13.74
CA VAL A 324 -8.32 5.19 -15.08
C VAL A 324 -7.65 6.10 -16.13
N MET A 325 -7.55 7.38 -15.83
CA MET A 325 -6.94 8.35 -16.74
C MET A 325 -6.24 9.46 -15.98
N LEU A 326 -4.98 9.72 -16.31
CA LEU A 326 -4.13 10.70 -15.63
C LEU A 326 -4.36 12.15 -16.09
N ASP A 327 -4.69 12.34 -17.37
CA ASP A 327 -4.88 13.66 -17.97
C ASP A 327 -6.23 13.75 -18.66
N PRO A 328 -7.33 13.88 -17.89
CA PRO A 328 -8.64 13.98 -18.48
C PRO A 328 -8.82 15.32 -19.22
N PRO A 329 -9.63 15.34 -20.30
CA PRO A 329 -9.93 16.57 -20.98
C PRO A 329 -10.70 17.52 -20.05
N ARG A 330 -10.47 18.81 -20.20
CA ARG A 330 -11.15 19.81 -19.36
C ARG A 330 -12.64 19.94 -19.69
N ARG A 331 -13.04 19.57 -20.90
CA ARG A 331 -14.42 19.67 -21.39
C ARG A 331 -14.85 18.35 -22.02
N GLY A 332 -16.17 18.11 -22.01
CA GLY A 332 -16.77 16.96 -22.67
C GLY A 332 -16.70 15.65 -21.90
N LYS A 333 -16.30 15.67 -20.63
CA LYS A 333 -16.21 14.46 -19.79
C LYS A 333 -17.56 13.80 -19.53
N ARG A 334 -18.65 14.53 -19.64
CA ARG A 334 -20.02 14.02 -19.44
C ARG A 334 -20.73 13.62 -20.73
N LYS A 335 -20.06 13.71 -21.88
CA LYS A 335 -20.60 13.22 -23.14
C LYS A 335 -20.77 11.70 -23.08
N PRO A 336 -21.91 11.13 -23.52
CA PRO A 336 -22.15 9.69 -23.44
C PRO A 336 -21.06 8.83 -24.09
N GLU A 337 -20.56 9.24 -25.23
CA GLU A 337 -19.49 8.53 -25.94
C GLU A 337 -18.19 8.47 -25.13
N TYR A 338 -17.84 9.57 -24.49
CA TYR A 338 -16.64 9.63 -23.65
C TYR A 338 -16.81 8.79 -22.39
N LEU A 339 -17.99 8.83 -21.75
CA LEU A 339 -18.27 8.01 -20.57
C LEU A 339 -18.26 6.52 -20.89
N GLN A 340 -18.78 6.11 -22.04
CA GLN A 340 -18.70 4.71 -22.49
C GLN A 340 -17.25 4.27 -22.72
N TRP A 341 -16.44 5.13 -23.33
CA TRP A 341 -15.02 4.86 -23.54
C TRP A 341 -14.28 4.73 -22.21
N LEU A 342 -14.53 5.64 -21.25
CA LEU A 342 -13.95 5.55 -19.90
C LEU A 342 -14.37 4.28 -19.19
N ALA A 343 -15.63 3.88 -19.29
CA ALA A 343 -16.12 2.65 -18.65
C ALA A 343 -15.42 1.42 -19.23
N ALA A 344 -15.20 1.36 -20.54
CA ALA A 344 -14.45 0.30 -21.18
C ALA A 344 -12.99 0.29 -20.71
N LEU A 345 -12.36 1.45 -20.63
CA LEU A 345 -10.98 1.59 -20.16
C LEU A 345 -10.84 1.14 -18.69
N ALA A 346 -11.80 1.49 -17.85
CA ALA A 346 -11.83 1.09 -16.45
C ALA A 346 -11.94 -0.42 -16.26
N GLN A 347 -12.50 -1.14 -17.22
CA GLN A 347 -12.66 -2.59 -17.19
C GLN A 347 -11.53 -3.34 -17.90
N ALA A 348 -10.59 -2.65 -18.54
CA ALA A 348 -9.44 -3.27 -19.18
C ALA A 348 -8.56 -3.95 -18.13
N ARG A 349 -8.24 -5.23 -18.37
CA ARG A 349 -7.52 -6.08 -17.41
C ARG A 349 -6.05 -6.24 -17.71
N ASP A 350 -5.59 -5.85 -18.91
CA ASP A 350 -4.22 -5.93 -19.33
C ASP A 350 -3.83 -4.72 -20.18
N ASP A 351 -2.53 -4.54 -20.38
CA ASP A 351 -2.00 -3.41 -21.13
C ASP A 351 -2.42 -3.42 -22.60
N LYS A 352 -2.57 -4.61 -23.19
CA LYS A 352 -3.02 -4.73 -24.58
C LYS A 352 -4.45 -4.24 -24.74
N SER A 353 -5.36 -4.68 -23.88
CA SER A 353 -6.75 -4.23 -23.90
C SER A 353 -6.86 -2.72 -23.69
N ALA A 354 -6.08 -2.18 -22.76
CA ALA A 354 -6.03 -0.74 -22.50
C ALA A 354 -5.48 0.03 -23.70
N LEU A 355 -4.42 -0.46 -24.33
CA LEU A 355 -3.85 0.14 -25.51
C LEU A 355 -4.84 0.17 -26.68
N ASP A 356 -5.54 -0.94 -26.93
CA ASP A 356 -6.57 -1.03 -27.97
C ASP A 356 -7.67 0.02 -27.75
N ILE A 357 -8.11 0.19 -26.51
CA ILE A 357 -9.14 1.18 -26.14
C ILE A 357 -8.61 2.61 -26.36
N HIS A 358 -7.38 2.91 -25.98
CA HIS A 358 -6.76 4.20 -26.23
C HIS A 358 -6.66 4.51 -27.73
N LEU A 359 -6.31 3.50 -28.53
CA LEU A 359 -6.16 3.65 -29.99
C LEU A 359 -7.48 3.99 -30.68
N GLU A 360 -8.62 3.64 -30.11
CA GLU A 360 -9.93 4.05 -30.64
C GLU A 360 -10.12 5.56 -30.69
N ARG A 361 -9.38 6.31 -29.87
CA ARG A 361 -9.47 7.78 -29.81
C ARG A 361 -8.31 8.50 -30.48
N GLY A 362 -7.36 7.80 -31.03
CA GLY A 362 -6.24 8.39 -31.76
C GLY A 362 -4.90 7.76 -31.42
N ALA A 363 -3.83 8.46 -31.81
CA ALA A 363 -2.47 7.98 -31.58
C ALA A 363 -2.13 7.96 -30.08
N VAL A 364 -1.34 6.97 -29.68
CA VAL A 364 -0.87 6.81 -28.33
C VAL A 364 0.64 7.03 -28.26
N ASP A 365 1.09 7.80 -27.28
CA ASP A 365 2.51 7.89 -26.93
C ASP A 365 2.89 6.63 -26.16
N LEU A 366 3.56 5.70 -26.82
CA LEU A 366 3.95 4.43 -26.23
C LEU A 366 4.93 4.58 -25.07
N ALA A 367 5.77 5.62 -25.10
CA ALA A 367 6.69 5.86 -23.99
C ALA A 367 5.95 6.32 -22.71
N ALA A 368 4.91 7.11 -22.87
CA ALA A 368 4.07 7.54 -21.75
C ALA A 368 3.14 6.42 -21.28
N PHE A 369 2.65 5.57 -22.20
CA PHE A 369 1.77 4.44 -21.88
C PHE A 369 2.51 3.35 -21.11
N ALA A 370 3.74 3.03 -21.51
CA ALA A 370 4.58 2.05 -20.84
C ALA A 370 5.07 2.56 -19.48
#